data_dbd7c80f593fa1faf0b8c2ef53db0e2e
#
_entry.id   dbd7c80f593fa1faf0b8c2ef53db0e2e
#
_cell.length_a   1.000
_cell.length_b   1.000
_cell.length_c   1.000
_cell.angle_alpha   90.00
_cell.angle_beta   90.00
_cell.angle_gamma   90.00
#
_symmetry.space_group_name_H-M   'P 1'
#
loop_
_entity.id
_entity.type
_entity.pdbx_description
1 polymer ?
#
loop_
_entity_poly.entity_id
_entity_poly.type
_entity_poly.pdbx_seq_one_letter_code
_entity_poly.pdbx_strand_id
1 'polypeptide(L)'
;MNEKLRQIIENSRRIAFLGGAGLSTESGIPDFRSADGIYKAQNAYGHSPEVLLSNDFFWHNTEVFYDYYRKFLLYPEAKPNKAHKALAKLEQDGKLTAVITQNIDGLHQAAGSRNVLELHGSVHRNYCTKCRRFYPMEYIQESQGVPTCACGGIIKPDVVLYGEGLDTKTLISAVTHIQRADTLIVGGTSLVVYPAAGLIDYFSGKELVLINLSRTDRDSEATLCVHEKIGEALSFLLEE
;
A
#
# COMPACT_ATOMS: atom_id res chain seq x y z
N MET A 1 -6.64 -1.50 24.89
CA MET A 1 -7.65 -0.92 23.96
C MET A 1 -7.63 0.59 24.12
N ASN A 2 -7.52 1.34 23.03
CA ASN A 2 -7.53 2.80 23.08
C ASN A 2 -8.97 3.33 23.00
N GLU A 3 -9.52 3.70 24.15
CA GLU A 3 -10.92 4.17 24.29
C GLU A 3 -11.20 5.40 23.43
N LYS A 4 -10.24 6.34 23.33
CA LYS A 4 -10.39 7.52 22.49
C LYS A 4 -10.50 7.15 21.00
N LEU A 5 -9.72 6.17 20.52
CA LEU A 5 -9.81 5.67 19.15
C LEU A 5 -11.19 5.08 18.86
N ARG A 6 -11.71 4.26 19.80
CA ARG A 6 -13.06 3.67 19.70
C ARG A 6 -14.10 4.79 19.56
N GLN A 7 -14.11 5.76 20.47
CA GLN A 7 -15.06 6.87 20.44
C GLN A 7 -14.99 7.68 19.15
N ILE A 8 -13.79 7.96 18.62
CA ILE A 8 -13.63 8.65 17.35
C ILE A 8 -14.30 7.84 16.23
N ILE A 9 -14.01 6.55 16.13
CA ILE A 9 -14.55 5.68 15.07
C ILE A 9 -16.08 5.53 15.19
N GLU A 10 -16.60 5.37 16.42
CA GLU A 10 -18.04 5.26 16.67
C GLU A 10 -18.80 6.52 16.25
N ASN A 11 -18.24 7.69 16.54
CA ASN A 11 -18.84 8.99 16.20
C ASN A 11 -18.64 9.41 14.74
N SER A 12 -17.74 8.76 14.02
CA SER A 12 -17.46 9.07 12.62
C SER A 12 -18.55 8.54 11.69
N ARG A 13 -18.86 9.31 10.65
CA ARG A 13 -19.82 8.96 9.61
C ARG A 13 -19.15 8.65 8.27
N ARG A 14 -18.04 9.28 7.99
CA ARG A 14 -17.28 9.11 6.74
C ARG A 14 -15.78 9.05 7.05
N ILE A 15 -15.28 7.85 7.16
CA ILE A 15 -13.86 7.58 7.39
C ILE A 15 -13.20 7.37 6.03
N ALA A 16 -12.01 7.96 5.82
CA ALA A 16 -11.06 7.53 4.81
C ALA A 16 -9.83 6.93 5.50
N PHE A 17 -9.26 5.91 4.90
CA PHE A 17 -8.02 5.30 5.39
C PHE A 17 -6.90 5.50 4.38
N LEU A 18 -5.72 5.97 4.84
CA LEU A 18 -4.50 6.08 4.06
C LEU A 18 -3.43 5.16 4.67
N GLY A 19 -3.01 4.14 3.92
CA GLY A 19 -2.10 3.10 4.42
C GLY A 19 -0.84 2.91 3.61
N GLY A 20 0.17 2.30 4.28
CA GLY A 20 1.44 1.92 3.66
C GLY A 20 1.96 0.56 4.15
N ALA A 21 3.23 0.26 3.86
CA ALA A 21 3.85 -1.05 4.01
C ALA A 21 3.79 -1.61 5.44
N GLY A 22 3.82 -0.75 6.45
CA GLY A 22 3.72 -1.16 7.85
C GLY A 22 2.43 -1.91 8.19
N LEU A 23 1.34 -1.73 7.42
CA LEU A 23 0.11 -2.49 7.60
C LEU A 23 0.30 -3.96 7.20
N SER A 24 1.06 -4.26 6.17
CA SER A 24 1.26 -5.62 5.65
C SER A 24 2.39 -6.39 6.35
N THR A 25 3.14 -5.74 7.25
CA THR A 25 4.19 -6.43 8.04
C THR A 25 3.60 -7.52 8.95
N GLU A 26 2.39 -7.32 9.47
CA GLU A 26 1.66 -8.33 10.24
C GLU A 26 1.13 -9.49 9.38
N SER A 27 1.22 -9.38 8.05
CA SER A 27 0.93 -10.45 7.08
C SER A 27 2.19 -11.16 6.58
N GLY A 28 3.38 -10.83 7.13
CA GLY A 28 4.66 -11.40 6.74
C GLY A 28 5.31 -10.74 5.54
N ILE A 29 4.77 -9.62 5.03
CA ILE A 29 5.38 -8.83 3.96
C ILE A 29 6.28 -7.77 4.60
N PRO A 30 7.61 -7.85 4.45
CA PRO A 30 8.51 -6.88 5.05
C PRO A 30 8.38 -5.50 4.39
N ASP A 31 8.61 -4.45 5.17
CA ASP A 31 8.81 -3.12 4.59
C ASP A 31 10.21 -3.07 3.94
N PHE A 32 10.24 -2.99 2.62
CA PHE A 32 11.50 -2.96 1.86
C PHE A 32 12.35 -1.70 2.13
N ARG A 33 11.76 -0.65 2.71
CA ARG A 33 12.46 0.57 3.17
C ARG A 33 12.96 0.48 4.59
N SER A 34 12.66 -0.59 5.30
CA SER A 34 13.28 -0.85 6.59
C SER A 34 14.81 -1.03 6.44
N ALA A 35 15.56 -0.78 7.50
CA ALA A 35 17.00 -0.97 7.49
C ALA A 35 17.42 -2.38 7.02
N ASP A 36 16.65 -3.40 7.40
CA ASP A 36 16.88 -4.80 6.98
C ASP A 36 16.58 -5.00 5.48
N GLY A 37 15.51 -4.39 4.95
CA GLY A 37 15.17 -4.45 3.53
C GLY A 37 16.24 -3.78 2.66
N ILE A 38 16.68 -2.58 3.05
CA ILE A 38 17.77 -1.86 2.36
C ILE A 38 19.08 -2.65 2.40
N TYR A 39 19.45 -3.20 3.57
CA TYR A 39 20.67 -4.00 3.73
C TYR A 39 20.66 -5.25 2.83
N LYS A 40 19.54 -5.98 2.77
CA LYS A 40 19.41 -7.17 1.93
C LYS A 40 19.54 -6.84 0.44
N ALA A 41 18.87 -5.76 -0.03
CA ALA A 41 18.96 -5.32 -1.41
C ALA A 41 20.38 -4.91 -1.79
N GLN A 42 21.04 -4.12 -0.94
CA GLN A 42 22.40 -3.63 -1.16
C GLN A 42 23.41 -4.76 -1.22
N ASN A 43 23.32 -5.74 -0.32
CA ASN A 43 24.21 -6.89 -0.29
C ASN A 43 24.02 -7.85 -1.47
N ALA A 44 22.78 -8.06 -1.92
CA ALA A 44 22.50 -9.00 -2.99
C ALA A 44 22.68 -8.41 -4.39
N TYR A 45 22.45 -7.10 -4.58
CA TYR A 45 22.39 -6.46 -5.90
C TYR A 45 23.28 -5.22 -6.03
N GLY A 46 23.94 -4.76 -4.97
CA GLY A 46 24.78 -3.55 -4.99
C GLY A 46 24.04 -2.23 -5.11
N HIS A 47 22.69 -2.26 -5.02
CA HIS A 47 21.81 -1.10 -5.21
C HIS A 47 20.76 -1.03 -4.10
N SER A 48 20.26 0.18 -3.81
CA SER A 48 19.12 0.35 -2.91
C SER A 48 17.80 -0.12 -3.57
N PRO A 49 16.75 -0.44 -2.78
CA PRO A 49 15.44 -0.79 -3.32
C PRO A 49 14.85 0.25 -4.27
N GLU A 50 15.09 1.54 -3.97
CA GLU A 50 14.60 2.65 -4.81
C GLU A 50 15.23 2.62 -6.21
N VAL A 51 16.52 2.29 -6.32
CA VAL A 51 17.21 2.14 -7.60
C VAL A 51 16.69 0.91 -8.33
N LEU A 52 16.63 -0.25 -7.65
CA LEU A 52 16.17 -1.52 -8.23
C LEU A 52 14.72 -1.43 -8.75
N LEU A 53 13.88 -0.63 -8.09
CA LEU A 53 12.48 -0.41 -8.44
C LEU A 53 12.24 0.90 -9.21
N SER A 54 13.26 1.44 -9.87
CA SER A 54 13.09 2.61 -10.72
C SER A 54 12.73 2.24 -12.17
N ASN A 55 12.05 3.15 -12.87
CA ASN A 55 11.73 2.99 -14.29
C ASN A 55 13.00 2.86 -15.14
N ASP A 56 14.02 3.67 -14.84
CA ASP A 56 15.31 3.62 -15.54
C ASP A 56 15.98 2.24 -15.37
N PHE A 57 16.03 1.72 -14.15
CA PHE A 57 16.62 0.41 -13.88
C PHE A 57 15.84 -0.72 -14.56
N PHE A 58 14.51 -0.64 -14.57
CA PHE A 58 13.65 -1.61 -15.25
C PHE A 58 14.03 -1.75 -16.74
N TRP A 59 14.23 -0.65 -17.43
CA TRP A 59 14.52 -0.67 -18.88
C TRP A 59 15.96 -1.04 -19.22
N HIS A 60 16.93 -0.71 -18.37
CA HIS A 60 18.34 -0.97 -18.63
C HIS A 60 18.85 -2.29 -18.04
N ASN A 61 18.19 -2.79 -16.97
CA ASN A 61 18.59 -3.98 -16.22
C ASN A 61 17.40 -4.93 -15.96
N THR A 62 16.57 -5.15 -16.98
CA THR A 62 15.27 -5.84 -16.86
C THR A 62 15.39 -7.23 -16.23
N GLU A 63 16.44 -7.99 -16.52
CA GLU A 63 16.67 -9.33 -15.96
C GLU A 63 16.92 -9.27 -14.45
N VAL A 64 17.79 -8.35 -14.00
CA VAL A 64 18.10 -8.12 -12.59
C VAL A 64 16.87 -7.59 -11.84
N PHE A 65 16.11 -6.69 -12.49
CA PHE A 65 14.83 -6.22 -11.96
C PHE A 65 13.89 -7.38 -11.65
N TYR A 66 13.71 -8.33 -12.57
CA TYR A 66 12.80 -9.45 -12.37
C TYR A 66 13.31 -10.48 -11.36
N ASP A 67 14.62 -10.66 -11.25
CA ASP A 67 15.20 -11.49 -10.18
C ASP A 67 14.89 -10.89 -8.81
N TYR A 68 15.11 -9.57 -8.65
CA TYR A 68 14.76 -8.84 -7.43
C TYR A 68 13.25 -8.84 -7.15
N TYR A 69 12.46 -8.53 -8.17
CA TYR A 69 11.00 -8.40 -8.08
C TYR A 69 10.35 -9.70 -7.60
N ARG A 70 10.74 -10.85 -8.16
CA ARG A 70 10.22 -12.16 -7.75
C ARG A 70 10.58 -12.52 -6.32
N LYS A 71 11.80 -12.19 -5.89
CA LYS A 71 12.31 -12.56 -4.57
C LYS A 71 11.77 -11.70 -3.44
N PHE A 72 11.50 -10.41 -3.71
CA PHE A 72 11.28 -9.44 -2.65
C PHE A 72 9.95 -8.70 -2.73
N LEU A 73 9.20 -8.83 -3.84
CA LEU A 73 7.91 -8.14 -3.99
C LEU A 73 6.72 -9.09 -4.15
N LEU A 74 6.93 -10.35 -4.53
CA LEU A 74 5.85 -11.32 -4.69
C LEU A 74 5.71 -12.19 -3.44
N TYR A 75 4.56 -12.10 -2.79
CA TYR A 75 4.23 -12.85 -1.57
C TYR A 75 2.89 -13.58 -1.74
N PRO A 76 2.83 -14.63 -2.59
CA PRO A 76 1.57 -15.30 -2.93
C PRO A 76 0.88 -15.96 -1.74
N GLU A 77 1.64 -16.35 -0.70
CA GLU A 77 1.12 -16.99 0.49
C GLU A 77 0.65 -16.00 1.58
N ALA A 78 0.87 -14.70 1.38
CA ALA A 78 0.47 -13.69 2.36
C ALA A 78 -1.06 -13.63 2.47
N LYS A 79 -1.54 -13.51 3.71
CA LYS A 79 -2.98 -13.46 4.01
C LYS A 79 -3.33 -12.17 4.73
N PRO A 80 -4.56 -11.66 4.55
CA PRO A 80 -5.02 -10.50 5.28
C PRO A 80 -4.92 -10.70 6.79
N ASN A 81 -4.31 -9.73 7.47
CA ASN A 81 -4.23 -9.68 8.93
C ASN A 81 -5.45 -8.98 9.55
N LYS A 82 -5.43 -8.78 10.88
CA LYS A 82 -6.51 -8.12 11.62
C LYS A 82 -6.80 -6.71 11.12
N ALA A 83 -5.77 -5.93 10.74
CA ALA A 83 -5.97 -4.56 10.24
C ALA A 83 -6.78 -4.54 8.94
N HIS A 84 -6.43 -5.39 7.97
CA HIS A 84 -7.17 -5.51 6.72
C HIS A 84 -8.64 -5.90 6.96
N LYS A 85 -8.88 -6.88 7.85
CA LYS A 85 -10.23 -7.34 8.21
C LYS A 85 -11.04 -6.26 8.92
N ALA A 86 -10.41 -5.50 9.84
CA ALA A 86 -11.06 -4.40 10.54
C ALA A 86 -11.48 -3.28 9.57
N LEU A 87 -10.64 -2.94 8.60
CA LEU A 87 -10.98 -1.95 7.57
C LEU A 87 -12.11 -2.45 6.66
N ALA A 88 -12.09 -3.71 6.26
CA ALA A 88 -13.18 -4.31 5.48
C ALA A 88 -14.50 -4.30 6.27
N LYS A 89 -14.46 -4.57 7.59
CA LYS A 89 -15.64 -4.47 8.48
C LYS A 89 -16.19 -3.05 8.55
N LEU A 90 -15.33 -2.04 8.73
CA LEU A 90 -15.74 -0.64 8.72
C LEU A 90 -16.41 -0.22 7.40
N GLU A 91 -15.95 -0.76 6.26
CA GLU A 91 -16.58 -0.51 4.97
C GLU A 91 -17.95 -1.20 4.89
N GLN A 92 -18.06 -2.45 5.34
CA GLN A 92 -19.34 -3.19 5.41
C GLN A 92 -20.36 -2.47 6.29
N ASP A 93 -19.93 -1.86 7.39
CA ASP A 93 -20.76 -1.07 8.31
C ASP A 93 -21.12 0.32 7.75
N GLY A 94 -20.66 0.64 6.53
CA GLY A 94 -20.94 1.90 5.83
C GLY A 94 -20.21 3.11 6.39
N LYS A 95 -19.21 2.92 7.26
CA LYS A 95 -18.41 3.99 7.86
C LYS A 95 -17.16 4.34 7.04
N LEU A 96 -16.44 3.34 6.51
CA LEU A 96 -15.25 3.56 5.69
C LEU A 96 -15.67 3.76 4.22
N THR A 97 -15.28 4.88 3.66
CA THR A 97 -15.64 5.27 2.28
C THR A 97 -14.63 4.82 1.24
N ALA A 98 -13.37 4.72 1.60
CA ALA A 98 -12.29 4.21 0.77
C ALA A 98 -11.08 3.79 1.60
N VAL A 99 -10.40 2.75 1.14
CA VAL A 99 -9.03 2.42 1.50
C VAL A 99 -8.11 2.99 0.43
N ILE A 100 -7.27 3.95 0.80
CA ILE A 100 -6.24 4.53 -0.05
C ILE A 100 -4.92 3.87 0.35
N THR A 101 -4.31 3.10 -0.52
CA THR A 101 -3.13 2.32 -0.14
C THR A 101 -1.94 2.56 -1.05
N GLN A 102 -0.75 2.61 -0.45
CA GLN A 102 0.53 2.58 -1.15
C GLN A 102 0.98 1.13 -1.44
N ASN A 103 0.32 0.14 -0.82
CA ASN A 103 0.67 -1.26 -0.97
C ASN A 103 0.18 -1.80 -2.32
N ILE A 104 0.94 -2.77 -2.83
CA ILE A 104 0.71 -3.41 -4.13
C ILE A 104 0.27 -4.88 -4.00
N ASP A 105 0.06 -5.35 -2.75
CA ASP A 105 -0.10 -6.76 -2.37
C ASP A 105 -1.52 -7.32 -2.55
N GLY A 106 -2.54 -6.47 -2.73
CA GLY A 106 -3.93 -6.90 -2.90
C GLY A 106 -4.61 -7.41 -1.62
N LEU A 107 -3.98 -7.30 -0.44
CA LEU A 107 -4.52 -7.86 0.80
C LEU A 107 -5.80 -7.16 1.29
N HIS A 108 -6.02 -5.90 0.95
CA HIS A 108 -7.28 -5.21 1.26
C HIS A 108 -8.45 -5.86 0.52
N GLN A 109 -8.30 -6.12 -0.78
CA GLN A 109 -9.32 -6.78 -1.59
C GLN A 109 -9.53 -8.23 -1.10
N ALA A 110 -8.46 -8.94 -0.78
CA ALA A 110 -8.51 -10.29 -0.22
C ALA A 110 -9.22 -10.34 1.15
N ALA A 111 -9.20 -9.24 1.92
CA ALA A 111 -9.95 -9.11 3.19
C ALA A 111 -11.44 -8.80 2.97
N GLY A 112 -11.85 -8.42 1.76
CA GLY A 112 -13.24 -8.08 1.42
C GLY A 112 -13.51 -6.59 1.25
N SER A 113 -12.50 -5.70 1.33
CA SER A 113 -12.65 -4.29 0.97
C SER A 113 -12.96 -4.14 -0.51
N ARG A 114 -13.92 -3.29 -0.85
CA ARG A 114 -14.42 -3.10 -2.22
C ARG A 114 -13.91 -1.81 -2.87
N ASN A 115 -13.85 -0.73 -2.10
CA ASN A 115 -13.36 0.56 -2.60
C ASN A 115 -11.90 0.77 -2.17
N VAL A 116 -10.98 0.14 -2.91
CA VAL A 116 -9.54 0.20 -2.67
C VAL A 116 -8.88 1.01 -3.78
N LEU A 117 -8.24 2.10 -3.41
CA LEU A 117 -7.50 3.00 -4.30
C LEU A 117 -6.01 2.69 -4.18
N GLU A 118 -5.49 1.90 -5.11
CA GLU A 118 -4.10 1.45 -5.15
C GLU A 118 -3.22 2.51 -5.82
N LEU A 119 -2.63 3.41 -5.03
CA LEU A 119 -1.82 4.54 -5.53
C LEU A 119 -0.60 4.08 -6.34
N HIS A 120 -0.04 2.94 -5.97
CA HIS A 120 1.16 2.40 -6.61
C HIS A 120 0.88 1.16 -7.48
N GLY A 121 -0.38 0.93 -7.84
CA GLY A 121 -0.77 -0.22 -8.65
C GLY A 121 -0.80 -1.55 -7.88
N SER A 122 -0.57 -2.67 -8.58
CA SER A 122 -0.71 -4.01 -7.99
C SER A 122 0.18 -5.05 -8.66
N VAL A 123 0.76 -5.96 -7.87
CA VAL A 123 1.50 -7.13 -8.36
C VAL A 123 0.60 -8.12 -9.13
N HIS A 124 -0.70 -8.10 -8.87
CA HIS A 124 -1.67 -9.00 -9.50
C HIS A 124 -2.01 -8.63 -10.94
N ARG A 125 -1.64 -7.43 -11.39
CA ARG A 125 -1.85 -6.95 -12.76
C ARG A 125 -0.52 -6.72 -13.46
N ASN A 126 -0.35 -7.34 -14.61
CA ASN A 126 0.85 -7.19 -15.43
C ASN A 126 0.42 -7.07 -16.89
N TYR A 127 1.07 -6.22 -17.66
CA TYR A 127 0.67 -5.96 -19.03
C TYR A 127 1.84 -6.00 -20.00
N CYS A 128 1.59 -6.58 -21.17
CA CYS A 128 2.54 -6.49 -22.28
C CYS A 128 2.75 -5.04 -22.70
N THR A 129 4.00 -4.61 -22.79
CA THR A 129 4.38 -3.24 -23.19
C THR A 129 4.00 -2.92 -24.64
N LYS A 130 3.84 -3.92 -25.52
CA LYS A 130 3.47 -3.73 -26.93
C LYS A 130 1.97 -3.83 -27.17
N CYS A 131 1.34 -4.97 -26.79
CA CYS A 131 -0.05 -5.27 -27.15
C CYS A 131 -1.04 -5.10 -26.00
N ARG A 132 -0.58 -4.72 -24.83
CA ARG A 132 -1.39 -4.50 -23.62
C ARG A 132 -2.14 -5.72 -23.09
N ARG A 133 -1.82 -6.92 -23.57
CA ARG A 133 -2.39 -8.16 -23.04
C ARG A 133 -2.09 -8.26 -21.55
N PHE A 134 -3.11 -8.61 -20.78
CA PHE A 134 -3.03 -8.86 -19.35
C PHE A 134 -2.37 -10.20 -19.04
N TYR A 135 -1.63 -10.24 -17.93
CA TYR A 135 -1.03 -11.41 -17.31
C TYR A 135 -1.18 -11.35 -15.80
N PRO A 136 -1.59 -12.44 -15.12
CA PRO A 136 -1.69 -12.48 -13.67
C PRO A 136 -0.31 -12.58 -13.01
N MET A 137 -0.26 -12.42 -11.68
CA MET A 137 0.98 -12.49 -10.89
C MET A 137 1.69 -13.83 -11.06
N GLU A 138 0.94 -14.93 -11.10
CA GLU A 138 1.43 -16.30 -11.22
C GLU A 138 2.28 -16.47 -12.49
N TYR A 139 1.89 -15.84 -13.58
CA TYR A 139 2.69 -15.87 -14.82
C TYR A 139 4.08 -15.25 -14.61
N ILE A 140 4.18 -14.16 -13.87
CA ILE A 140 5.47 -13.53 -13.56
C ILE A 140 6.27 -14.42 -12.62
N GLN A 141 5.62 -15.00 -11.62
CA GLN A 141 6.26 -15.86 -10.62
C GLN A 141 6.86 -17.12 -11.24
N GLU A 142 6.14 -17.76 -12.17
CA GLU A 142 6.56 -19.01 -12.83
C GLU A 142 7.55 -18.79 -13.98
N SER A 143 7.61 -17.55 -14.53
CA SER A 143 8.51 -17.24 -15.63
C SER A 143 9.97 -17.24 -15.22
N GLN A 144 10.88 -17.61 -16.12
CA GLN A 144 12.31 -17.50 -15.95
C GLN A 144 12.84 -16.29 -16.74
N GLY A 145 13.88 -15.63 -16.21
CA GLY A 145 14.44 -14.44 -16.85
C GLY A 145 13.42 -13.32 -17.02
N VAL A 146 13.40 -12.68 -18.17
CA VAL A 146 12.47 -11.58 -18.49
C VAL A 146 11.15 -12.13 -19.02
N PRO A 147 10.00 -11.90 -18.33
CA PRO A 147 8.70 -12.35 -18.83
C PRO A 147 8.34 -11.69 -20.15
N THR A 148 8.01 -12.50 -21.16
CA THR A 148 7.71 -12.01 -22.51
C THR A 148 6.34 -12.48 -22.99
N CYS A 149 5.67 -11.62 -23.73
CA CYS A 149 4.41 -11.90 -24.40
C CYS A 149 4.66 -12.64 -25.73
N ALA A 150 3.67 -13.40 -26.20
CA ALA A 150 3.72 -14.04 -27.52
C ALA A 150 3.95 -13.05 -28.69
N CYS A 151 3.65 -11.75 -28.52
CA CYS A 151 3.96 -10.72 -29.52
C CYS A 151 5.41 -10.20 -29.44
N GLY A 152 6.25 -10.78 -28.60
CA GLY A 152 7.63 -10.38 -28.36
C GLY A 152 7.80 -9.09 -27.53
N GLY A 153 6.74 -8.61 -26.87
CA GLY A 153 6.82 -7.50 -25.91
C GLY A 153 7.19 -7.97 -24.51
N ILE A 154 7.94 -7.19 -23.76
CA ILE A 154 8.19 -7.40 -22.32
C ILE A 154 6.85 -7.23 -21.57
N ILE A 155 6.59 -8.06 -20.58
CA ILE A 155 5.44 -7.92 -19.70
C ILE A 155 5.89 -7.08 -18.49
N LYS A 156 5.36 -5.87 -18.33
CA LYS A 156 5.67 -4.98 -17.20
C LYS A 156 4.60 -5.09 -16.13
N PRO A 157 4.98 -5.18 -14.82
CA PRO A 157 4.02 -5.09 -13.73
C PRO A 157 3.27 -3.74 -13.76
N ASP A 158 1.99 -3.76 -13.41
CA ASP A 158 1.18 -2.57 -13.17
C ASP A 158 1.51 -1.99 -11.78
N VAL A 159 2.79 -1.80 -11.53
CA VAL A 159 3.35 -1.19 -10.34
C VAL A 159 4.03 0.10 -10.75
N VAL A 160 3.74 1.18 -10.02
CA VAL A 160 4.37 2.48 -10.23
C VAL A 160 5.81 2.41 -9.72
N LEU A 161 6.75 2.51 -10.63
CA LEU A 161 8.17 2.51 -10.33
C LEU A 161 8.65 3.94 -9.98
N TYR A 162 9.75 4.04 -9.24
CA TYR A 162 10.37 5.33 -9.00
C TYR A 162 10.70 6.02 -10.34
N GLY A 163 10.31 7.30 -10.46
CA GLY A 163 10.39 8.06 -11.71
C GLY A 163 9.12 7.99 -12.58
N GLU A 164 8.14 7.16 -12.24
CA GLU A 164 6.83 7.13 -12.90
C GLU A 164 5.81 7.99 -12.13
N GLY A 165 4.82 8.53 -12.84
CA GLY A 165 3.70 9.27 -12.24
C GLY A 165 2.60 8.33 -11.73
N LEU A 166 1.89 8.74 -10.68
CA LEU A 166 0.69 8.04 -10.22
C LEU A 166 -0.45 8.18 -11.26
N ASP A 167 -1.37 7.20 -11.27
CA ASP A 167 -2.59 7.33 -12.07
C ASP A 167 -3.44 8.51 -11.60
N THR A 168 -3.68 9.45 -12.50
CA THR A 168 -4.38 10.70 -12.19
C THR A 168 -5.81 10.47 -11.69
N LYS A 169 -6.50 9.45 -12.21
CA LYS A 169 -7.88 9.13 -11.79
C LYS A 169 -7.90 8.61 -10.35
N THR A 170 -6.99 7.69 -10.02
CA THR A 170 -6.83 7.16 -8.67
C THR A 170 -6.47 8.27 -7.69
N LEU A 171 -5.55 9.16 -8.08
CA LEU A 171 -5.13 10.29 -7.24
C LEU A 171 -6.29 11.26 -6.95
N ILE A 172 -7.05 11.67 -7.99
CA ILE A 172 -8.23 12.55 -7.84
C ILE A 172 -9.28 11.88 -6.95
N SER A 173 -9.53 10.58 -7.13
CA SER A 173 -10.45 9.83 -6.28
C SER A 173 -10.01 9.82 -4.83
N ALA A 174 -8.71 9.56 -4.56
CA ALA A 174 -8.14 9.58 -3.23
C ALA A 174 -8.31 10.95 -2.54
N VAL A 175 -7.95 12.03 -3.23
CA VAL A 175 -8.16 13.40 -2.74
C VAL A 175 -9.64 13.66 -2.43
N THR A 176 -10.55 13.23 -3.31
CA THR A 176 -12.00 13.43 -3.11
C THR A 176 -12.50 12.72 -1.86
N HIS A 177 -12.07 11.47 -1.61
CA HIS A 177 -12.46 10.73 -0.41
C HIS A 177 -11.90 11.37 0.86
N ILE A 178 -10.64 11.81 0.84
CA ILE A 178 -9.99 12.50 1.97
C ILE A 178 -10.70 13.81 2.29
N GLN A 179 -11.00 14.65 1.30
CA GLN A 179 -11.68 15.94 1.50
C GLN A 179 -13.10 15.79 2.05
N ARG A 180 -13.80 14.70 1.71
CA ARG A 180 -15.16 14.44 2.18
C ARG A 180 -15.23 13.70 3.51
N ALA A 181 -14.13 13.21 4.01
CA ALA A 181 -14.07 12.48 5.28
C ALA A 181 -14.21 13.42 6.46
N ASP A 182 -14.96 13.01 7.48
CA ASP A 182 -14.95 13.66 8.81
C ASP A 182 -13.81 13.11 9.67
N THR A 183 -13.30 11.92 9.34
CA THR A 183 -12.18 11.28 9.99
C THR A 183 -11.22 10.69 8.95
N LEU A 184 -9.94 11.04 9.02
CA LEU A 184 -8.87 10.41 8.28
C LEU A 184 -8.02 9.55 9.22
N ILE A 185 -7.98 8.25 8.96
CA ILE A 185 -7.07 7.34 9.65
C ILE A 185 -5.88 7.08 8.75
N VAL A 186 -4.69 7.38 9.22
CA VAL A 186 -3.43 7.11 8.52
C VAL A 186 -2.68 6.05 9.31
N GLY A 187 -2.25 4.97 8.63
CA GLY A 187 -1.62 3.87 9.33
C GLY A 187 -0.54 3.13 8.54
N GLY A 188 0.50 2.66 9.24
CA GLY A 188 1.56 1.85 8.65
C GLY A 188 2.38 2.56 7.57
N THR A 189 2.49 3.87 7.65
CA THR A 189 3.29 4.66 6.70
C THR A 189 4.11 5.71 7.42
N SER A 190 5.36 5.86 6.98
CA SER A 190 6.25 6.92 7.50
C SER A 190 5.92 8.32 6.96
N LEU A 191 4.99 8.42 5.98
CA LEU A 191 4.61 9.67 5.32
C LEU A 191 5.79 10.42 4.66
N VAL A 192 6.78 9.70 4.12
CA VAL A 192 7.96 10.28 3.45
C VAL A 192 7.95 10.11 1.93
N VAL A 193 7.08 9.26 1.36
CA VAL A 193 7.03 8.99 -0.09
C VAL A 193 6.00 9.87 -0.76
N TYR A 194 6.47 10.86 -1.49
CA TYR A 194 5.63 11.74 -2.30
C TYR A 194 5.34 11.13 -3.68
N PRO A 195 4.16 11.42 -4.28
CA PRO A 195 3.13 12.35 -3.81
C PRO A 195 2.15 11.76 -2.77
N ALA A 196 2.19 10.46 -2.46
CA ALA A 196 1.24 9.81 -1.55
C ALA A 196 1.25 10.43 -0.13
N ALA A 197 2.42 10.79 0.40
CA ALA A 197 2.56 11.44 1.70
C ALA A 197 1.84 12.80 1.77
N GLY A 198 1.81 13.54 0.67
CA GLY A 198 1.13 14.83 0.58
C GLY A 198 -0.40 14.75 0.56
N LEU A 199 -0.99 13.55 0.44
CA LEU A 199 -2.45 13.39 0.46
C LEU A 199 -3.08 13.81 1.79
N ILE A 200 -2.36 13.71 2.89
CA ILE A 200 -2.84 14.16 4.22
C ILE A 200 -3.17 15.65 4.23
N ASP A 201 -2.48 16.46 3.41
CA ASP A 201 -2.67 17.92 3.36
C ASP A 201 -4.04 18.34 2.77
N TYR A 202 -4.73 17.42 2.08
CA TYR A 202 -6.09 17.65 1.57
C TYR A 202 -7.17 17.38 2.62
N PHE A 203 -6.81 16.85 3.79
CA PHE A 203 -7.77 16.59 4.85
C PHE A 203 -8.14 17.90 5.59
N SER A 204 -9.43 18.15 5.71
CA SER A 204 -9.98 19.28 6.44
C SER A 204 -11.11 18.87 7.40
N GLY A 205 -11.24 17.57 7.65
CA GLY A 205 -12.25 17.05 8.56
C GLY A 205 -11.89 17.27 10.03
N LYS A 206 -12.65 16.61 10.90
CA LYS A 206 -12.56 16.84 12.35
C LYS A 206 -11.44 16.05 13.02
N GLU A 207 -11.28 14.76 12.64
CA GLU A 207 -10.40 13.86 13.38
C GLU A 207 -9.31 13.29 12.43
N LEU A 208 -8.06 13.65 12.69
CA LEU A 208 -6.89 13.04 12.06
C LEU A 208 -6.28 12.05 13.07
N VAL A 209 -6.30 10.78 12.72
CA VAL A 209 -5.77 9.69 13.55
C VAL A 209 -4.54 9.09 12.88
N LEU A 210 -3.41 9.03 13.58
CA LEU A 210 -2.20 8.36 13.12
C LEU A 210 -1.97 7.08 13.92
N ILE A 211 -1.84 5.94 13.23
CA ILE A 211 -1.58 4.63 13.85
C ILE A 211 -0.29 4.06 13.25
N ASN A 212 0.82 4.19 13.96
CA ASN A 212 2.14 3.72 13.53
C ASN A 212 2.95 3.23 14.74
N LEU A 213 3.85 2.26 14.53
CA LEU A 213 4.76 1.82 15.60
C LEU A 213 5.72 2.93 16.04
N SER A 214 6.21 3.71 15.10
CA SER A 214 7.14 4.82 15.34
C SER A 214 6.44 6.16 15.12
N ARG A 215 6.99 7.20 15.74
CA ARG A 215 6.58 8.58 15.48
C ARG A 215 6.86 8.99 14.03
N THR A 216 6.05 9.90 13.53
CA THR A 216 6.22 10.56 12.25
C THR A 216 6.34 12.07 12.44
N ASP A 217 6.86 12.77 11.45
CA ASP A 217 6.97 14.24 11.48
C ASP A 217 5.59 14.93 11.51
N ARG A 218 4.52 14.18 11.23
CA ARG A 218 3.13 14.66 11.17
C ARG A 218 2.34 14.41 12.47
N ASP A 219 2.96 13.81 13.49
CA ASP A 219 2.29 13.49 14.77
C ASP A 219 1.67 14.74 15.45
N SER A 220 2.33 15.91 15.31
CA SER A 220 1.83 17.16 15.91
C SER A 220 0.54 17.70 15.27
N GLU A 221 0.17 17.21 14.08
CA GLU A 221 -1.05 17.62 13.38
C GLU A 221 -2.24 16.71 13.73
N ALA A 222 -1.99 15.56 14.32
CA ALA A 222 -3.02 14.57 14.61
C ALA A 222 -3.83 14.92 15.86
N THR A 223 -5.14 14.62 15.80
CA THR A 223 -6.02 14.66 16.99
C THR A 223 -5.78 13.48 17.93
N LEU A 224 -5.24 12.37 17.36
CA LEU A 224 -4.84 11.19 18.10
C LEU A 224 -3.69 10.47 17.41
N CYS A 225 -2.61 10.21 18.15
CA CYS A 225 -1.55 9.29 17.75
C CYS A 225 -1.64 7.99 18.57
N VAL A 226 -1.57 6.84 17.90
CA VAL A 226 -1.54 5.52 18.51
C VAL A 226 -0.27 4.81 18.06
N HIS A 227 0.67 4.58 19.00
CA HIS A 227 1.96 3.95 18.70
C HIS A 227 1.90 2.44 18.97
N GLU A 228 1.08 1.75 18.16
CA GLU A 228 0.84 0.31 18.22
C GLU A 228 0.78 -0.27 16.80
N LYS A 229 0.79 -1.61 16.71
CA LYS A 229 0.45 -2.31 15.47
C LYS A 229 -1.00 -2.00 15.09
N ILE A 230 -1.25 -1.74 13.80
CA ILE A 230 -2.59 -1.35 13.34
C ILE A 230 -3.62 -2.44 13.63
N GLY A 231 -3.26 -3.71 13.43
CA GLY A 231 -4.13 -4.84 13.71
C GLY A 231 -4.55 -4.94 15.17
N GLU A 232 -3.65 -4.58 16.10
CA GLU A 232 -3.98 -4.55 17.53
C GLU A 232 -4.83 -3.31 17.86
N ALA A 233 -4.45 -2.13 17.33
CA ALA A 233 -5.19 -0.89 17.57
C ALA A 233 -6.66 -0.97 17.11
N LEU A 234 -6.92 -1.65 15.99
CA LEU A 234 -8.25 -1.80 15.39
C LEU A 234 -8.95 -3.12 15.75
N SER A 235 -8.36 -3.98 16.60
CA SER A 235 -8.89 -5.33 16.90
C SER A 235 -10.31 -5.31 17.47
N PHE A 236 -10.67 -4.26 18.21
CA PHE A 236 -12.00 -4.12 18.80
C PHE A 236 -13.15 -4.08 17.76
N LEU A 237 -12.84 -3.76 16.50
CA LEU A 237 -13.82 -3.79 15.41
C LEU A 237 -14.18 -5.21 14.96
N LEU A 238 -13.42 -6.21 15.39
CA LEU A 238 -13.61 -7.63 15.08
C LEU A 238 -14.22 -8.41 16.25
N GLU A 239 -14.40 -7.74 17.39
CA GLU A 239 -15.08 -8.31 18.56
C GLU A 239 -16.60 -8.22 18.32
N GLU A 240 -17.31 -9.35 18.39
CA GLU A 240 -18.77 -9.42 18.32
C GLU A 240 -19.44 -8.94 19.61
#